data_fb1e31bfe2d2d6a3c959105327daf8e1
#
_entry.id   fb1e31bfe2d2d6a3c959105327daf8e1
#
_cell.length_a   1.000
_cell.length_b   1.000
_cell.length_c   1.000
_cell.angle_alpha   90.00
_cell.angle_beta   90.00
_cell.angle_gamma   90.00
#
_symmetry.space_group_name_H-M   'P 1'
#
loop_
_entity.id
_entity.type
_entity.pdbx_description
1 polymer ?
#
loop_
_entity_poly.entity_id
_entity_poly.type
_entity_poly.pdbx_seq_one_letter_code
_entity_poly.pdbx_strand_id
1 'polypeptide(L)'
;MPDLECDYDTFALSVEVTWQRGQRQYESEGEPVTRHYAQLQKATGKTTYCLFIAPSINRATWAHFFGLNQIRNIAAYGGKPKIIPLELDSFMRLIENSYTSEGIPQPQDVQKFLQTAIDEIDNSTDEIDWSNRISAYVDKWLVA
;
A
#
# COMPACT_ATOMS: atom_id res chain seq x y z
N MET A 1 -9.51 12.49 5.76
CA MET A 1 -9.04 12.79 4.41
C MET A 1 -7.64 12.23 4.22
N PRO A 2 -7.35 11.48 3.16
CA PRO A 2 -5.98 11.01 2.94
C PRO A 2 -5.03 12.18 2.64
N ASP A 3 -3.74 11.95 2.84
CA ASP A 3 -2.71 12.96 2.58
C ASP A 3 -2.58 13.24 1.08
N LEU A 4 -2.81 12.24 0.25
CA LEU A 4 -2.76 12.37 -1.20
C LEU A 4 -3.74 11.40 -1.85
N GLU A 5 -4.44 11.87 -2.86
CA GLU A 5 -5.29 11.02 -3.71
C GLU A 5 -4.81 11.11 -5.15
N CYS A 6 -4.63 9.96 -5.79
CA CYS A 6 -4.24 9.87 -7.19
C CYS A 6 -5.35 9.14 -7.95
N ASP A 7 -5.99 9.85 -8.88
CA ASP A 7 -7.07 9.29 -9.69
C ASP A 7 -6.55 9.04 -11.11
N TYR A 8 -6.18 7.79 -11.39
CA TYR A 8 -5.74 7.36 -12.71
C TYR A 8 -6.94 6.87 -13.54
N ASP A 9 -6.72 6.62 -14.82
CA ASP A 9 -7.82 6.19 -15.71
C ASP A 9 -8.46 4.87 -15.24
N THR A 10 -7.66 3.88 -14.84
CA THR A 10 -8.15 2.53 -14.55
C THR A 10 -8.12 2.18 -13.07
N PHE A 11 -7.51 3.00 -12.24
CA PHE A 11 -7.41 2.74 -10.80
C PHE A 11 -7.26 4.04 -10.03
N ALA A 12 -7.45 3.95 -8.72
CA ALA A 12 -7.24 5.06 -7.80
C ALA A 12 -6.29 4.63 -6.69
N LEU A 13 -5.56 5.59 -6.15
CA LEU A 13 -4.58 5.37 -5.09
C LEU A 13 -4.74 6.43 -4.01
N SER A 14 -4.96 6.01 -2.77
CA SER A 14 -4.82 6.91 -1.62
C SER A 14 -3.45 6.70 -0.99
N VAL A 15 -2.82 7.79 -0.57
CA VAL A 15 -1.53 7.74 0.13
C VAL A 15 -1.72 8.35 1.51
N GLU A 16 -1.31 7.60 2.51
CA GLU A 16 -1.37 8.01 3.90
C GLU A 16 0.05 8.01 4.46
N VAL A 17 0.45 9.13 5.05
CA VAL A 17 1.79 9.27 5.65
C VAL A 17 1.63 9.59 7.12
N THR A 18 2.32 8.86 7.99
CA THR A 18 2.29 9.14 9.42
C THR A 18 3.70 9.12 10.02
N TRP A 19 3.90 9.92 11.06
CA TRP A 19 5.11 9.90 11.89
C TRP A 19 4.92 9.09 13.17
N GLN A 20 3.72 8.55 13.40
CA GLN A 20 3.46 7.72 14.58
C GLN A 20 4.30 6.45 14.54
N ARG A 21 4.72 5.98 15.72
CA ARG A 21 5.55 4.78 15.89
C ARG A 21 4.97 3.87 16.96
N GLY A 22 5.42 2.62 16.97
CA GLY A 22 5.04 1.64 17.96
C GLY A 22 3.56 1.32 17.94
N GLN A 23 3.02 0.85 19.06
CA GLN A 23 1.62 0.47 19.20
C GLN A 23 0.66 1.61 18.89
N ARG A 24 1.07 2.85 19.16
CA ARG A 24 0.28 4.05 18.88
C ARG A 24 -0.03 4.21 17.39
N GLN A 25 0.87 3.78 16.51
CA GLN A 25 0.67 3.79 15.07
C GLN A 25 -0.56 2.96 14.69
N TYR A 26 -0.64 1.73 15.20
CA TYR A 26 -1.77 0.86 14.95
C TYR A 26 -3.08 1.45 15.50
N GLU A 27 -3.05 1.94 16.74
CA GLU A 27 -4.23 2.47 17.43
C GLU A 27 -4.80 3.72 16.76
N SER A 28 -3.93 4.62 16.27
CA SER A 28 -4.39 5.89 15.70
C SER A 28 -4.62 5.87 14.20
N GLU A 29 -3.97 4.97 13.45
CA GLU A 29 -4.00 5.01 11.99
C GLU A 29 -4.83 3.90 11.34
N GLY A 30 -5.05 2.78 12.03
CA GLY A 30 -5.72 1.62 11.45
C GLY A 30 -7.11 1.93 10.89
N GLU A 31 -7.97 2.55 11.68
CA GLU A 31 -9.34 2.87 11.26
C GLU A 31 -9.39 4.02 10.26
N PRO A 32 -8.72 5.19 10.52
CA PRO A 32 -8.75 6.28 9.55
C PRO A 32 -8.25 5.90 8.16
N VAL A 33 -7.17 5.14 8.07
CA VAL A 33 -6.62 4.69 6.78
C VAL A 33 -7.65 3.84 6.03
N THR A 34 -8.27 2.89 6.71
CA THR A 34 -9.28 2.01 6.11
C THR A 34 -10.49 2.80 5.64
N ARG A 35 -10.93 3.78 6.45
CA ARG A 35 -12.08 4.62 6.11
C ARG A 35 -11.79 5.50 4.90
N HIS A 36 -10.62 6.13 4.82
CA HIS A 36 -10.23 6.94 3.67
C HIS A 36 -10.15 6.12 2.40
N TYR A 37 -9.60 4.91 2.49
CA TYR A 37 -9.57 3.96 1.38
C TYR A 37 -10.99 3.68 0.86
N ALA A 38 -11.91 3.37 1.76
CA ALA A 38 -13.29 3.05 1.41
C ALA A 38 -14.00 4.25 0.75
N GLN A 39 -13.75 5.46 1.25
CA GLN A 39 -14.34 6.67 0.69
C GLN A 39 -13.85 6.91 -0.74
N LEU A 40 -12.57 6.76 -1.01
CA LEU A 40 -12.01 6.93 -2.35
C LEU A 40 -12.56 5.88 -3.32
N GLN A 41 -12.63 4.63 -2.87
CA GLN A 41 -13.18 3.54 -3.68
C GLN A 41 -14.63 3.83 -4.10
N LYS A 42 -15.45 4.29 -3.17
CA LYS A 42 -16.85 4.65 -3.46
C LYS A 42 -16.95 5.86 -4.39
N ALA A 43 -16.10 6.86 -4.18
CA ALA A 43 -16.13 8.09 -4.98
C ALA A 43 -15.74 7.84 -6.43
N THR A 44 -14.79 6.96 -6.69
CA THR A 44 -14.27 6.70 -8.05
C THR A 44 -14.94 5.50 -8.72
N GLY A 45 -15.41 4.52 -7.97
CA GLY A 45 -15.91 3.25 -8.49
C GLY A 45 -14.84 2.40 -9.17
N LYS A 46 -13.57 2.77 -9.02
CA LYS A 46 -12.44 2.10 -9.65
C LYS A 46 -11.76 1.14 -8.68
N THR A 47 -10.94 0.23 -9.21
CA THR A 47 -10.01 -0.54 -8.39
C THR A 47 -9.16 0.46 -7.61
N THR A 48 -9.17 0.35 -6.28
CA THR A 48 -8.51 1.30 -5.39
C THR A 48 -7.44 0.60 -4.56
N TYR A 49 -6.32 1.27 -4.39
CA TYR A 49 -5.23 0.85 -3.52
C TYR A 49 -4.98 1.94 -2.50
N CYS A 50 -4.42 1.56 -1.36
CA CYS A 50 -3.89 2.51 -0.39
C CYS A 50 -2.42 2.19 -0.14
N LEU A 51 -1.59 3.21 -0.14
CA LEU A 51 -0.19 3.11 0.25
C LEU A 51 -0.04 3.79 1.61
N PHE A 52 0.31 3.01 2.63
CA PHE A 52 0.51 3.50 3.99
C PHE A 52 1.99 3.63 4.26
N ILE A 53 2.48 4.86 4.44
CA ILE A 53 3.90 5.17 4.57
C ILE A 53 4.21 5.69 5.97
N ALA A 54 5.23 5.13 6.60
CA ALA A 54 5.74 5.58 7.90
C ALA A 54 7.25 5.36 7.96
N PRO A 55 7.98 6.13 8.81
CA PRO A 55 9.43 5.92 8.97
C PRO A 55 9.76 4.49 9.36
N SER A 56 8.98 3.88 10.25
CA SER A 56 8.99 2.45 10.55
C SER A 56 7.56 2.00 10.78
N ILE A 57 7.25 0.76 10.40
CA ILE A 57 5.89 0.22 10.54
C ILE A 57 5.91 -0.80 11.66
N ASN A 58 5.10 -0.55 12.68
CA ASN A 58 4.96 -1.43 13.83
C ASN A 58 4.42 -2.80 13.40
N ARG A 59 4.87 -3.85 14.09
CA ARG A 59 4.44 -5.22 13.78
C ARG A 59 2.92 -5.39 13.87
N ALA A 60 2.27 -4.75 14.82
CA ALA A 60 0.80 -4.81 14.94
C ALA A 60 0.13 -4.17 13.72
N THR A 61 0.70 -3.11 13.17
CA THR A 61 0.20 -2.47 11.95
C THR A 61 0.37 -3.40 10.75
N TRP A 62 1.53 -4.03 10.61
CA TRP A 62 1.76 -5.04 9.57
C TRP A 62 0.73 -6.17 9.66
N ALA A 63 0.54 -6.72 10.86
CA ALA A 63 -0.41 -7.81 11.09
C ALA A 63 -1.84 -7.39 10.76
N HIS A 64 -2.23 -6.18 11.14
CA HIS A 64 -3.57 -5.65 10.86
C HIS A 64 -3.85 -5.60 9.36
N PHE A 65 -2.98 -4.97 8.59
CA PHE A 65 -3.20 -4.85 7.15
C PHE A 65 -3.01 -6.18 6.41
N PHE A 66 -2.09 -7.02 6.87
CA PHE A 66 -1.95 -8.36 6.34
C PHE A 66 -3.26 -9.16 6.47
N GLY A 67 -3.86 -9.14 7.65
CA GLY A 67 -5.15 -9.80 7.88
C GLY A 67 -6.30 -9.17 7.12
N LEU A 68 -6.38 -7.84 7.14
CA LEU A 68 -7.44 -7.09 6.47
C LEU A 68 -7.47 -7.36 4.96
N ASN A 69 -6.31 -7.37 4.32
CA ASN A 69 -6.21 -7.60 2.86
C ASN A 69 -6.57 -9.02 2.44
N GLN A 70 -6.68 -9.95 3.37
CA GLN A 70 -7.08 -11.34 3.09
C GLN A 70 -8.59 -11.54 3.17
N ILE A 71 -9.34 -10.56 3.68
CA ILE A 71 -10.79 -10.64 3.75
C ILE A 71 -11.31 -10.51 2.31
N ARG A 72 -12.09 -11.51 1.91
CA ARG A 72 -12.52 -11.65 0.53
C ARG A 72 -13.37 -10.49 0.04
N ASN A 73 -14.29 -10.03 0.89
CA ASN A 73 -15.23 -9.00 0.47
C ASN A 73 -15.85 -8.33 1.70
N ILE A 74 -15.71 -7.02 1.81
CA ILE A 74 -16.37 -6.20 2.83
C ILE A 74 -17.07 -5.05 2.12
N ALA A 75 -18.43 -5.06 2.17
CA ALA A 75 -19.23 -4.05 1.49
C ALA A 75 -18.87 -2.62 1.96
N ALA A 76 -18.61 -2.44 3.26
CA ALA A 76 -18.23 -1.15 3.81
C ALA A 76 -16.91 -0.59 3.23
N TYR A 77 -16.04 -1.47 2.72
CA TYR A 77 -14.75 -1.10 2.15
C TYR A 77 -14.73 -1.26 0.62
N GLY A 78 -15.89 -1.40 -0.01
CA GLY A 78 -15.98 -1.50 -1.46
C GLY A 78 -15.49 -2.82 -2.03
N GLY A 79 -15.44 -3.88 -1.23
CA GLY A 79 -14.98 -5.20 -1.65
C GLY A 79 -13.74 -5.64 -0.87
N LYS A 80 -12.81 -6.29 -1.54
CA LYS A 80 -11.55 -6.74 -0.92
C LYS A 80 -10.63 -5.55 -0.69
N PRO A 81 -10.22 -5.29 0.57
CA PRO A 81 -9.27 -4.19 0.84
C PRO A 81 -7.90 -4.44 0.21
N LYS A 82 -7.24 -3.36 -0.22
CA LYS A 82 -5.92 -3.40 -0.84
C LYS A 82 -5.05 -2.28 -0.25
N ILE A 83 -4.52 -2.51 0.93
CA ILE A 83 -3.72 -1.54 1.67
C ILE A 83 -2.30 -2.07 1.81
N ILE A 84 -1.33 -1.34 1.27
CA ILE A 84 0.07 -1.76 1.24
C ILE A 84 0.86 -0.87 2.21
N PRO A 85 1.36 -1.45 3.33
CA PRO A 85 2.30 -0.73 4.19
C PRO A 85 3.66 -0.64 3.50
N LEU A 86 4.30 0.52 3.62
CA LEU A 86 5.61 0.72 3.04
C LEU A 86 6.42 1.64 3.95
N GLU A 87 7.56 1.14 4.43
CA GLU A 87 8.43 1.99 5.23
C GLU A 87 9.05 3.08 4.36
N LEU A 88 9.35 4.23 4.98
CA LEU A 88 9.85 5.38 4.25
C LEU A 88 11.12 5.07 3.46
N ASP A 89 12.02 4.26 4.01
CA ASP A 89 13.24 3.85 3.33
C ASP A 89 12.93 3.10 2.03
N SER A 90 11.96 2.19 2.06
CA SER A 90 11.52 1.46 0.86
C SER A 90 10.87 2.40 -0.16
N PHE A 91 10.07 3.36 0.30
CA PHE A 91 9.48 4.35 -0.59
C PHE A 91 10.55 5.20 -1.28
N MET A 92 11.59 5.61 -0.53
CA MET A 92 12.70 6.37 -1.10
C MET A 92 13.45 5.55 -2.17
N ARG A 93 13.59 4.24 -1.96
CA ARG A 93 14.20 3.36 -2.97
C ARG A 93 13.35 3.27 -4.24
N LEU A 94 12.02 3.25 -4.11
CA LEU A 94 11.14 3.32 -5.28
C LEU A 94 11.36 4.62 -6.07
N ILE A 95 11.47 5.74 -5.37
CA ILE A 95 11.74 7.03 -6.01
C ILE A 95 13.09 6.99 -6.73
N GLU A 96 14.14 6.48 -6.10
CA GLU A 96 15.45 6.34 -6.72
C GLU A 96 15.38 5.49 -8.00
N ASN A 97 14.69 4.35 -7.94
CA ASN A 97 14.51 3.48 -9.09
C ASN A 97 13.80 4.21 -10.24
N SER A 98 12.83 5.06 -9.93
CA SER A 98 12.11 5.82 -10.94
C SER A 98 13.01 6.87 -11.63
N TYR A 99 13.95 7.46 -10.89
CA TYR A 99 14.90 8.42 -11.46
C TYR A 99 16.01 7.77 -12.29
N THR A 100 16.38 6.53 -11.95
CA THR A 100 17.46 5.82 -12.63
C THR A 100 16.98 4.93 -13.78
N SER A 101 15.66 4.73 -13.90
CA SER A 101 15.09 3.91 -14.96
C SER A 101 15.13 4.63 -16.31
N GLU A 102 15.09 3.86 -17.39
CA GLU A 102 14.93 4.42 -18.73
C GLU A 102 13.49 4.91 -18.92
N GLY A 103 13.31 6.20 -19.03
CA GLY A 103 12.00 6.80 -19.22
C GLY A 103 11.27 7.11 -17.91
N ILE A 104 10.06 7.65 -18.05
CA ILE A 104 9.20 8.04 -16.93
C ILE A 104 8.27 6.88 -16.60
N PRO A 105 8.15 6.48 -15.30
CA PRO A 105 7.20 5.44 -14.92
C PRO A 105 5.79 5.79 -15.39
N GLN A 106 5.12 4.84 -16.00
CA GLN A 106 3.75 5.00 -16.48
C GLN A 106 2.76 4.56 -15.40
N PRO A 107 1.48 4.97 -15.48
CA PRO A 107 0.47 4.52 -14.53
C PRO A 107 0.40 3.00 -14.38
N GLN A 108 0.54 2.25 -15.45
CA GLN A 108 0.53 0.78 -15.39
C GLN A 108 1.71 0.21 -14.60
N ASP A 109 2.86 0.89 -14.57
CA ASP A 109 4.01 0.46 -13.75
C ASP A 109 3.69 0.60 -12.27
N VAL A 110 3.02 1.69 -11.90
CA VAL A 110 2.57 1.94 -10.52
C VAL A 110 1.55 0.89 -10.11
N GLN A 111 0.53 0.65 -10.95
CA GLN A 111 -0.50 -0.33 -10.64
C GLN A 111 0.09 -1.74 -10.51
N LYS A 112 1.04 -2.09 -11.36
CA LYS A 112 1.70 -3.39 -11.31
C LYS A 112 2.45 -3.58 -9.99
N PHE A 113 3.13 -2.56 -9.49
CA PHE A 113 3.77 -2.61 -8.18
C PHE A 113 2.74 -2.87 -7.08
N LEU A 114 1.68 -2.07 -7.05
CA LEU A 114 0.64 -2.16 -6.02
C LEU A 114 -0.05 -3.53 -6.05
N GLN A 115 -0.42 -3.99 -7.22
CA GLN A 115 -1.10 -5.27 -7.36
C GLN A 115 -0.19 -6.44 -7.01
N THR A 116 1.09 -6.39 -7.39
CA THR A 116 2.05 -7.43 -7.03
C THR A 116 2.24 -7.49 -5.51
N ALA A 117 2.31 -6.34 -4.84
CA ALA A 117 2.43 -6.30 -3.39
C ALA A 117 1.23 -6.99 -2.71
N ILE A 118 0.02 -6.77 -3.22
CA ILE A 118 -1.19 -7.44 -2.70
C ILE A 118 -1.16 -8.94 -3.02
N ASP A 119 -0.79 -9.31 -4.25
CA ASP A 119 -0.77 -10.72 -4.67
C ASP A 119 0.26 -11.53 -3.88
N GLU A 120 1.35 -10.92 -3.44
CA GLU A 120 2.37 -11.59 -2.63
C GLU A 120 1.86 -12.05 -1.27
N ILE A 121 0.71 -11.56 -0.80
CA ILE A 121 0.08 -12.06 0.43
C ILE A 121 -0.19 -13.56 0.33
N ASP A 122 -0.66 -14.03 -0.82
CA ASP A 122 -0.97 -15.44 -1.03
C ASP A 122 0.26 -16.35 -0.96
N ASN A 123 1.45 -15.78 -1.20
CA ASN A 123 2.72 -16.51 -1.12
C ASN A 123 3.40 -16.34 0.24
N SER A 124 2.85 -15.51 1.12
CA SER A 124 3.46 -15.16 2.40
C SER A 124 2.96 -16.07 3.51
N THR A 125 3.87 -16.50 4.38
CA THR A 125 3.52 -17.34 5.54
C THR A 125 2.94 -16.52 6.69
N ASP A 126 3.36 -15.26 6.82
CA ASP A 126 2.91 -14.34 7.85
C ASP A 126 3.20 -12.89 7.43
N GLU A 127 2.90 -11.93 8.32
CA GLU A 127 3.10 -10.52 8.06
C GLU A 127 4.57 -10.14 7.91
N ILE A 128 5.46 -10.86 8.56
CA ILE A 128 6.91 -10.62 8.46
C ILE A 128 7.41 -11.06 7.08
N ASP A 129 7.01 -12.24 6.65
CA ASP A 129 7.36 -12.73 5.31
C ASP A 129 6.81 -11.80 4.23
N TRP A 130 5.59 -11.31 4.39
CA TRP A 130 5.00 -10.35 3.47
C TRP A 130 5.82 -9.06 3.40
N SER A 131 6.22 -8.50 4.54
CA SER A 131 7.04 -7.30 4.58
C SER A 131 8.37 -7.50 3.86
N ASN A 132 9.00 -8.67 4.02
CA ASN A 132 10.25 -9.01 3.35
C ASN A 132 10.06 -9.14 1.84
N ARG A 133 8.96 -9.71 1.39
CA ARG A 133 8.64 -9.85 -0.03
C ARG A 133 8.40 -8.50 -0.69
N ILE A 134 7.70 -7.60 -0.01
CA ILE A 134 7.51 -6.22 -0.48
C ILE A 134 8.87 -5.53 -0.63
N SER A 135 9.72 -5.61 0.38
CA SER A 135 11.05 -4.99 0.34
C SER A 135 11.89 -5.53 -0.82
N ALA A 136 11.87 -6.84 -1.05
CA ALA A 136 12.59 -7.45 -2.16
C ALA A 136 12.04 -6.99 -3.52
N TYR A 137 10.73 -6.83 -3.63
CA TYR A 137 10.10 -6.36 -4.85
C TYR A 137 10.41 -4.88 -5.12
N VAL A 138 10.47 -4.06 -4.08
CA VAL A 138 10.90 -2.65 -4.18
C VAL A 138 12.26 -2.57 -4.87
N ASP A 139 13.20 -3.42 -4.47
CA ASP A 139 14.55 -3.41 -5.02
C ASP A 139 14.59 -3.79 -6.51
N LYS A 140 13.58 -4.48 -7.01
CA LYS A 140 13.50 -4.93 -8.40
C LYS A 140 12.65 -4.03 -9.29
N TRP A 141 11.83 -3.18 -8.71
CA TRP A 141 10.88 -2.37 -9.48
C TRP A 141 11.61 -1.39 -10.37
N LEU A 142 11.32 -1.42 -11.66
CA LEU A 142 11.93 -0.59 -12.71
C LEU A 142 13.43 -0.79 -12.88
N VAL A 143 14.03 -1.78 -12.24
CA VAL A 143 15.45 -2.09 -12.40
C VAL A 143 15.58 -3.01 -13.61
N ALA A 144 16.49 -2.65 -14.51
CA ALA A 144 16.76 -3.42 -15.72
C ALA A 144 17.51 -4.73 -15.41
#